data_3aa5db2686aafad0af9c65b2784c898a
#
_entry.id   3aa5db2686aafad0af9c65b2784c898a
#
_cell.length_a   1.000
_cell.length_b   1.000
_cell.length_c   1.000
_cell.angle_alpha   90.00
_cell.angle_beta   90.00
_cell.angle_gamma   90.00
#
_symmetry.space_group_name_H-M   'P 1'
#
loop_
_entity.id
_entity.type
_entity.pdbx_description
1 polymer ?
#
loop_
_entity_poly.entity_id
_entity_poly.type
_entity_poly.pdbx_seq_one_letter_code
_entity_poly.pdbx_strand_id
1 'polypeptide(L)'
;MAVNKQISLLVDLYKNQMTTSKSYGMIFGRVFSRNGLNLKGFAKHVSEHGGLVKYDLMVLVLQNIVECLKEMLVQGVPVKLDGLGTFSIGIQSKGATTVTDYDVQKHIKALRINFRPEGSGDIDDQLTSKALMDQTVFELNDFVEIFHKTVDGKDKTYQKRTPVSQYALSQAESDPEPDPDDGE
;
A
#
# COMPACT_ATOMS: atom_id res chain seq x y z
N MET A 1 16.54 18.20 19.75
CA MET A 1 15.71 18.53 18.58
C MET A 1 15.76 17.33 17.65
N ALA A 2 14.64 16.64 17.43
CA ALA A 2 14.59 15.54 16.47
C ALA A 2 14.76 16.13 15.08
N VAL A 3 15.82 15.73 14.37
CA VAL A 3 16.00 16.05 12.97
C VAL A 3 14.85 15.38 12.23
N ASN A 4 13.93 16.16 11.70
CA ASN A 4 12.84 15.68 10.85
C ASN A 4 13.47 15.15 9.56
N LYS A 5 13.88 13.87 9.58
CA LYS A 5 14.46 13.21 8.42
C LYS A 5 13.33 12.96 7.43
N GLN A 6 13.25 13.80 6.41
CA GLN A 6 12.34 13.55 5.29
C GLN A 6 12.69 12.21 4.63
N ILE A 7 11.67 11.38 4.42
CA ILE A 7 11.80 10.05 3.81
C ILE A 7 11.22 10.13 2.41
N SER A 8 12.03 9.74 1.42
CA SER A 8 11.61 9.69 0.02
C SER A 8 10.73 8.47 -0.24
N LEU A 9 9.53 8.71 -0.80
CA LEU A 9 8.63 7.70 -1.29
C LEU A 9 8.60 7.73 -2.82
N LEU A 10 9.09 6.67 -3.44
CA LEU A 10 9.13 6.55 -4.89
C LEU A 10 7.73 6.24 -5.44
N VAL A 11 7.35 6.97 -6.48
CA VAL A 11 6.03 6.86 -7.13
C VAL A 11 6.23 6.44 -8.59
N ASP A 12 5.67 5.28 -8.94
CA ASP A 12 5.55 4.85 -10.33
C ASP A 12 4.29 5.46 -10.96
N LEU A 13 4.39 5.86 -12.20
CA LEU A 13 3.24 6.27 -13.00
C LEU A 13 2.73 5.11 -13.86
N TYR A 14 1.43 5.03 -14.08
CA TYR A 14 0.83 4.08 -15.01
C TYR A 14 -0.40 4.68 -15.68
N LYS A 15 -0.70 4.19 -16.90
CA LYS A 15 -1.89 4.60 -17.65
C LYS A 15 -3.05 3.66 -17.32
N ASN A 16 -4.20 4.21 -16.99
CA ASN A 16 -5.42 3.42 -16.79
C ASN A 16 -5.91 2.85 -18.14
N GLN A 17 -5.88 1.53 -18.25
CA GLN A 17 -6.27 0.77 -19.44
C GLN A 17 -7.70 0.21 -19.37
N MET A 18 -8.43 0.49 -18.29
CA MET A 18 -9.80 0.00 -18.12
C MET A 18 -10.76 0.83 -19.01
N THR A 19 -11.13 0.26 -20.14
CA THR A 19 -11.98 0.92 -21.18
C THR A 19 -13.37 1.32 -20.67
N THR A 20 -13.89 0.64 -19.64
CA THR A 20 -15.19 0.94 -19.02
C THR A 20 -15.13 2.06 -17.97
N SER A 21 -13.93 2.53 -17.62
CA SER A 21 -13.74 3.58 -16.63
C SER A 21 -13.84 4.97 -17.27
N LYS A 22 -14.48 5.91 -16.54
CA LYS A 22 -14.46 7.34 -16.91
C LYS A 22 -13.05 7.94 -16.96
N SER A 23 -12.10 7.31 -16.28
CA SER A 23 -10.69 7.71 -16.23
C SER A 23 -9.81 6.91 -17.20
N TYR A 24 -10.39 6.31 -18.25
CA TYR A 24 -9.63 5.60 -19.27
C TYR A 24 -8.59 6.52 -19.91
N GLY A 25 -7.37 6.04 -20.04
CA GLY A 25 -6.28 6.81 -20.62
C GLY A 25 -5.57 7.80 -19.70
N MET A 26 -6.13 8.11 -18.51
CA MET A 26 -5.50 9.00 -17.53
C MET A 26 -4.31 8.33 -16.86
N ILE A 27 -3.33 9.15 -16.45
CA ILE A 27 -2.13 8.72 -15.74
C ILE A 27 -2.39 8.80 -14.23
N PHE A 28 -2.04 7.73 -13.52
CA PHE A 28 -2.14 7.62 -12.07
C PHE A 28 -0.80 7.27 -11.45
N GLY A 29 -0.58 7.77 -10.23
CA GLY A 29 0.55 7.37 -9.40
C GLY A 29 0.23 6.15 -8.54
N ARG A 30 1.22 5.30 -8.34
CA ARG A 30 1.20 4.22 -7.34
C ARG A 30 2.55 4.14 -6.65
N VAL A 31 2.55 3.67 -5.41
CA VAL A 31 3.79 3.47 -4.67
C VAL A 31 4.65 2.43 -5.38
N PHE A 32 5.94 2.77 -5.57
CA PHE A 32 6.93 1.77 -5.95
C PHE A 32 7.16 0.82 -4.78
N SER A 33 6.62 -0.40 -4.87
CA SER A 33 6.74 -1.39 -3.81
C SER A 33 8.09 -2.09 -3.89
N ARG A 34 8.91 -1.90 -2.85
CA ARG A 34 10.15 -2.64 -2.66
C ARG A 34 9.85 -4.05 -2.13
N ASN A 35 10.87 -4.91 -2.07
CA ASN A 35 10.72 -6.22 -1.46
C ASN A 35 10.28 -6.10 -0.01
N GLY A 36 9.25 -6.87 0.36
CA GLY A 36 8.74 -6.89 1.72
C GLY A 36 9.77 -7.47 2.71
N LEU A 37 9.78 -6.95 3.93
CA LEU A 37 10.54 -7.51 5.03
C LEU A 37 9.67 -8.50 5.81
N ASN A 38 10.22 -9.65 6.14
CA ASN A 38 9.63 -10.53 7.14
C ASN A 38 10.00 -10.04 8.56
N LEU A 39 9.44 -10.66 9.60
CA LEU A 39 9.68 -10.27 10.99
C LEU A 39 11.17 -10.24 11.35
N LYS A 40 11.96 -11.21 10.89
CA LYS A 40 13.41 -11.24 11.12
C LYS A 40 14.15 -10.11 10.43
N GLY A 41 13.78 -9.80 9.19
CA GLY A 41 14.33 -8.66 8.44
C GLY A 41 13.97 -7.33 9.10
N PHE A 42 12.74 -7.20 9.62
CA PHE A 42 12.31 -6.03 10.36
C PHE A 42 13.05 -5.92 11.71
N ALA A 43 13.20 -7.02 12.45
CA ALA A 43 13.98 -7.04 13.69
C ALA A 43 15.44 -6.60 13.48
N LYS A 44 16.06 -7.03 12.37
CA LYS A 44 17.41 -6.61 11.99
C LYS A 44 17.45 -5.10 11.78
N HIS A 45 16.53 -4.57 10.98
CA HIS A 45 16.44 -3.13 10.73
C HIS A 45 16.29 -2.31 12.03
N VAL A 46 15.41 -2.72 12.94
CA VAL A 46 15.21 -2.03 14.22
C VAL A 46 16.46 -2.10 15.09
N SER A 47 17.16 -3.25 15.15
CA SER A 47 18.40 -3.41 15.94
C SER A 47 19.54 -2.53 15.41
N GLU A 48 19.60 -2.26 14.11
CA GLU A 48 20.58 -1.37 13.50
C GLU A 48 20.33 0.11 13.83
N HIS A 49 19.07 0.53 14.03
CA HIS A 49 18.72 1.91 14.39
C HIS A 49 18.98 2.28 15.84
N GLY A 50 18.84 1.34 16.76
CA GLY A 50 18.81 1.65 18.21
C GLY A 50 20.06 1.31 19.00
N GLY A 51 20.97 0.48 18.50
CA GLY A 51 22.26 0.13 19.11
C GLY A 51 22.23 -0.56 20.49
N LEU A 52 21.14 -0.42 21.25
CA LEU A 52 21.02 -0.92 22.62
C LEU A 52 20.45 -2.34 22.72
N VAL A 53 19.68 -2.77 21.74
CA VAL A 53 18.97 -4.06 21.75
C VAL A 53 19.58 -4.99 20.70
N LYS A 54 20.09 -6.12 21.18
CA LYS A 54 20.66 -7.15 20.29
C LYS A 54 19.56 -7.75 19.39
N TYR A 55 19.95 -8.16 18.19
CA TYR A 55 19.07 -8.74 17.17
C TYR A 55 18.17 -9.87 17.70
N ASP A 56 18.77 -10.85 18.41
CA ASP A 56 18.01 -12.01 18.90
C ASP A 56 16.92 -11.61 19.90
N LEU A 57 17.23 -10.66 20.79
CA LEU A 57 16.25 -10.12 21.73
C LEU A 57 15.14 -9.35 20.98
N MET A 58 15.49 -8.60 19.93
CA MET A 58 14.50 -7.89 19.10
C MET A 58 13.56 -8.87 18.39
N VAL A 59 14.07 -9.97 17.86
CA VAL A 59 13.23 -11.04 17.26
C VAL A 59 12.24 -11.59 18.27
N LEU A 60 12.71 -11.91 19.49
CA LEU A 60 11.86 -12.44 20.56
C LEU A 60 10.77 -11.44 20.97
N VAL A 61 11.11 -10.18 21.16
CA VAL A 61 10.16 -9.12 21.53
C VAL A 61 9.08 -8.96 20.45
N LEU A 62 9.48 -8.89 19.18
CA LEU A 62 8.52 -8.74 18.07
C LEU A 62 7.62 -9.97 17.93
N GLN A 63 8.14 -11.19 18.16
CA GLN A 63 7.31 -12.39 18.17
C GLN A 63 6.25 -12.33 19.27
N ASN A 64 6.64 -11.97 20.49
CA ASN A 64 5.71 -11.84 21.62
C ASN A 64 4.65 -10.76 21.35
N ILE A 65 5.03 -9.62 20.78
CA ILE A 65 4.07 -8.55 20.40
C ILE A 65 3.04 -9.10 19.41
N VAL A 66 3.46 -9.84 18.37
CA VAL A 66 2.53 -10.40 17.37
C VAL A 66 1.61 -11.45 17.99
N GLU A 67 2.11 -12.29 18.91
CA GLU A 67 1.29 -13.29 19.59
C GLU A 67 0.26 -12.66 20.54
N CYS A 68 0.69 -11.72 21.39
CA CYS A 68 -0.21 -10.99 22.28
C CYS A 68 -1.26 -10.17 21.49
N LEU A 69 -0.86 -9.55 20.38
CA LEU A 69 -1.79 -8.82 19.51
C LEU A 69 -2.89 -9.75 18.98
N LYS A 70 -2.51 -10.94 18.48
CA LYS A 70 -3.49 -11.92 18.00
C LYS A 70 -4.45 -12.37 19.11
N GLU A 71 -3.91 -12.63 20.30
CA GLU A 71 -4.70 -13.02 21.45
C GLU A 71 -5.75 -11.96 21.81
N MET A 72 -5.33 -10.70 21.94
CA MET A 72 -6.24 -9.60 22.26
C MET A 72 -7.33 -9.43 21.18
N LEU A 73 -6.95 -9.49 19.91
CA LEU A 73 -7.88 -9.37 18.81
C LEU A 73 -8.92 -10.48 18.80
N VAL A 74 -8.53 -11.73 19.03
CA VAL A 74 -9.46 -12.88 19.09
C VAL A 74 -10.43 -12.75 20.27
N GLN A 75 -10.02 -12.13 21.38
CA GLN A 75 -10.89 -11.79 22.50
C GLN A 75 -11.82 -10.60 22.21
N GLY A 76 -11.72 -10.00 21.02
CA GLY A 76 -12.52 -8.83 20.63
C GLY A 76 -12.02 -7.50 21.19
N VAL A 77 -10.81 -7.48 21.73
CA VAL A 77 -10.18 -6.26 22.29
C VAL A 77 -9.44 -5.53 21.19
N PRO A 78 -9.84 -4.29 20.81
CA PRO A 78 -9.07 -3.48 19.87
C PRO A 78 -7.75 -3.04 20.53
N VAL A 79 -6.66 -3.08 19.78
CA VAL A 79 -5.33 -2.67 20.23
C VAL A 79 -4.89 -1.44 19.46
N LYS A 80 -4.71 -0.32 20.17
CA LYS A 80 -4.16 0.91 19.62
C LYS A 80 -2.64 0.92 19.81
N LEU A 81 -1.92 1.12 18.72
CA LEU A 81 -0.49 1.46 18.74
C LEU A 81 -0.36 2.95 18.46
N ASP A 82 -0.01 3.71 19.49
CA ASP A 82 0.09 5.17 19.39
C ASP A 82 1.10 5.58 18.32
N GLY A 83 0.74 6.57 17.50
CA GLY A 83 1.53 7.01 16.36
C GLY A 83 1.38 6.13 15.09
N LEU A 84 0.65 5.01 15.16
CA LEU A 84 0.42 4.15 14.00
C LEU A 84 -1.08 3.99 13.69
N GLY A 85 -1.86 3.51 14.67
CA GLY A 85 -3.28 3.27 14.46
C GLY A 85 -3.83 2.14 15.32
N THR A 86 -5.07 1.73 15.04
CA THR A 86 -5.81 0.74 15.81
C THR A 86 -6.06 -0.51 15.00
N PHE A 87 -5.72 -1.65 15.57
CA PHE A 87 -6.08 -2.97 15.07
C PHE A 87 -7.38 -3.44 15.74
N SER A 88 -8.26 -4.04 14.98
CA SER A 88 -9.51 -4.64 15.47
C SER A 88 -9.84 -5.89 14.68
N ILE A 89 -10.71 -6.75 15.24
CA ILE A 89 -11.21 -7.92 14.52
C ILE A 89 -12.62 -7.67 14.01
N GLY A 90 -12.90 -8.17 12.83
CA GLY A 90 -14.24 -8.22 12.25
C GLY A 90 -14.58 -9.63 11.80
N ILE A 91 -15.86 -9.94 11.75
CA ILE A 91 -16.37 -11.19 11.22
C ILE A 91 -17.01 -10.97 9.84
N GLN A 92 -16.81 -11.94 8.96
CA GLN A 92 -17.59 -12.06 7.73
C GLN A 92 -18.69 -13.07 7.98
N SER A 93 -19.94 -12.61 8.00
CA SER A 93 -21.10 -13.45 8.27
C SER A 93 -22.08 -13.45 7.11
N LYS A 94 -22.79 -14.56 6.92
CA LYS A 94 -24.04 -14.61 6.15
C LYS A 94 -25.20 -14.25 7.05
N GLY A 95 -26.21 -13.57 6.51
CA GLY A 95 -27.45 -13.30 7.23
C GLY A 95 -28.27 -14.58 7.46
N ALA A 96 -29.05 -14.60 8.54
CA ALA A 96 -30.14 -15.54 8.78
C ALA A 96 -31.47 -14.78 8.80
N THR A 97 -32.58 -15.46 8.55
CA THR A 97 -33.91 -14.83 8.50
C THR A 97 -34.43 -14.49 9.89
N THR A 98 -34.12 -15.32 10.88
CA THR A 98 -34.49 -15.10 12.29
C THR A 98 -33.28 -15.28 13.20
N VAL A 99 -33.37 -14.77 14.43
CA VAL A 99 -32.30 -14.92 15.43
C VAL A 99 -32.10 -16.41 15.80
N THR A 100 -33.17 -17.16 15.82
CA THR A 100 -33.15 -18.59 16.14
C THR A 100 -32.50 -19.45 15.07
N ASP A 101 -32.49 -18.97 13.81
CA ASP A 101 -31.88 -19.70 12.70
C ASP A 101 -30.39 -19.38 12.56
N TYR A 102 -29.88 -18.38 13.33
CA TYR A 102 -28.50 -18.01 13.27
C TYR A 102 -27.61 -19.01 14.00
N ASP A 103 -26.90 -19.80 13.23
CA ASP A 103 -25.90 -20.77 13.70
C ASP A 103 -24.51 -20.19 13.46
N VAL A 104 -23.75 -19.96 14.53
CA VAL A 104 -22.40 -19.35 14.49
C VAL A 104 -21.47 -20.12 13.56
N GLN A 105 -21.51 -21.45 13.60
CA GLN A 105 -20.60 -22.25 12.79
C GLN A 105 -20.96 -22.26 11.29
N LYS A 106 -22.23 -22.12 10.97
CA LYS A 106 -22.71 -22.09 9.58
C LYS A 106 -22.65 -20.69 8.96
N HIS A 107 -22.88 -19.67 9.76
CA HIS A 107 -23.02 -18.29 9.26
C HIS A 107 -21.73 -17.50 9.31
N ILE A 108 -20.83 -17.72 10.26
CA ILE A 108 -19.52 -17.08 10.26
C ILE A 108 -18.61 -17.76 9.24
N LYS A 109 -18.11 -17.00 8.27
CA LYS A 109 -17.30 -17.51 7.16
C LYS A 109 -15.81 -17.25 7.34
N ALA A 110 -15.46 -16.11 7.92
CA ALA A 110 -14.07 -15.71 8.13
C ALA A 110 -13.95 -14.64 9.22
N LEU A 111 -12.76 -14.58 9.79
CA LEU A 111 -12.30 -13.46 10.60
C LEU A 111 -11.42 -12.54 9.75
N ARG A 112 -11.50 -11.23 9.98
CA ARG A 112 -10.67 -10.23 9.31
C ARG A 112 -10.01 -9.34 10.35
N ILE A 113 -8.74 -9.07 10.17
CA ILE A 113 -8.04 -8.03 10.93
C ILE A 113 -8.23 -6.73 10.17
N ASN A 114 -8.85 -5.75 10.82
CA ASN A 114 -9.02 -4.40 10.30
C ASN A 114 -7.95 -3.51 10.94
N PHE A 115 -7.34 -2.67 10.14
CA PHE A 115 -6.43 -1.63 10.60
C PHE A 115 -7.02 -0.27 10.27
N ARG A 116 -7.08 0.62 11.28
CA ARG A 116 -7.48 2.01 11.13
C ARG A 116 -6.28 2.88 11.48
N PRO A 117 -5.70 3.62 10.51
CA PRO A 117 -4.61 4.56 10.80
C PRO A 117 -5.01 5.60 11.84
N GLU A 118 -4.05 6.09 12.60
CA GLU A 118 -4.27 7.23 13.48
C GLU A 118 -4.34 8.49 12.61
N GLY A 119 -5.48 9.21 12.66
CA GLY A 119 -5.74 10.41 11.89
C GLY A 119 -6.50 11.44 12.71
N SER A 120 -6.58 12.66 12.21
CA SER A 120 -7.18 13.81 12.91
C SER A 120 -8.72 13.82 12.94
N GLY A 121 -9.38 12.84 12.35
CA GLY A 121 -10.85 12.67 12.46
C GLY A 121 -11.68 13.26 11.31
N ASP A 122 -11.10 14.00 10.39
CA ASP A 122 -11.79 14.44 9.18
C ASP A 122 -11.93 13.30 8.16
N ILE A 123 -13.03 13.31 7.39
CA ILE A 123 -13.38 12.22 6.46
C ILE A 123 -12.28 12.01 5.40
N ASP A 124 -11.65 13.07 4.95
CA ASP A 124 -10.56 13.03 3.97
C ASP A 124 -9.22 12.58 4.60
N ASP A 125 -9.03 12.77 5.92
CA ASP A 125 -7.85 12.35 6.68
C ASP A 125 -7.91 10.89 7.16
N GLN A 126 -9.03 10.19 6.97
CA GLN A 126 -9.21 8.82 7.48
C GLN A 126 -8.30 7.78 6.81
N LEU A 127 -7.74 8.09 5.66
CA LEU A 127 -6.90 7.17 4.88
C LEU A 127 -5.41 7.46 4.97
N THR A 128 -5.03 8.63 5.47
CA THR A 128 -3.63 9.04 5.55
C THR A 128 -3.30 9.55 6.95
N SER A 129 -2.28 8.97 7.57
CA SER A 129 -1.72 9.59 8.77
C SER A 129 -1.05 10.91 8.35
N LYS A 130 -1.57 12.04 8.83
CA LYS A 130 -1.01 13.37 8.55
C LYS A 130 0.48 13.42 8.90
N ALA A 131 0.87 12.78 9.99
CA ALA A 131 2.27 12.69 10.40
C ALA A 131 3.17 11.97 9.37
N LEU A 132 2.64 10.97 8.63
CA LEU A 132 3.37 10.31 7.55
C LEU A 132 3.50 11.22 6.33
N MET A 133 2.45 11.97 5.98
CA MET A 133 2.50 12.92 4.86
C MET A 133 3.51 14.03 5.11
N ASP A 134 3.53 14.60 6.31
CA ASP A 134 4.45 15.70 6.69
C ASP A 134 5.94 15.28 6.67
N GLN A 135 6.21 13.98 6.79
CA GLN A 135 7.57 13.42 6.77
C GLN A 135 7.99 12.86 5.41
N THR A 136 7.08 12.85 4.42
CA THR A 136 7.30 12.18 3.14
C THR A 136 7.59 13.18 2.03
N VAL A 137 8.66 12.93 1.28
CA VAL A 137 8.93 13.55 -0.02
C VAL A 137 8.57 12.55 -1.11
N PHE A 138 7.72 12.96 -2.05
CA PHE A 138 7.34 12.12 -3.18
C PHE A 138 8.30 12.35 -4.34
N GLU A 139 8.87 11.28 -4.85
CA GLU A 139 9.77 11.31 -6.00
C GLU A 139 9.23 10.42 -7.12
N LEU A 140 9.22 10.94 -8.34
CA LEU A 140 8.84 10.14 -9.51
C LEU A 140 9.94 9.12 -9.82
N ASN A 141 9.51 7.89 -10.05
CA ASN A 141 10.39 6.77 -10.37
C ASN A 141 10.21 6.35 -11.85
N ASP A 142 9.43 5.33 -12.12
CA ASP A 142 9.25 4.79 -13.47
C ASP A 142 7.82 5.01 -13.99
N PHE A 143 7.71 5.14 -15.32
CA PHE A 143 6.46 4.89 -16.02
C PHE A 143 6.35 3.39 -16.31
N VAL A 144 5.24 2.78 -15.88
CA VAL A 144 5.02 1.34 -15.99
C VAL A 144 3.94 1.05 -17.02
N GLU A 145 4.35 0.46 -18.12
CA GLU A 145 3.47 -0.06 -19.17
C GLU A 145 3.14 -1.52 -18.90
N ILE A 146 1.86 -1.86 -18.96
CA ILE A 146 1.38 -3.22 -18.74
C ILE A 146 0.95 -3.80 -20.09
N PHE A 147 1.51 -4.94 -20.44
CA PHE A 147 1.19 -5.67 -21.67
C PHE A 147 0.62 -7.05 -21.32
N HIS A 148 -0.43 -7.42 -22.04
CA HIS A 148 -1.00 -8.76 -21.97
C HIS A 148 -0.58 -9.51 -23.22
N LYS A 149 0.03 -10.67 -23.06
CA LYS A 149 0.43 -11.53 -24.17
C LYS A 149 0.05 -12.97 -23.86
N THR A 150 -0.62 -13.62 -24.80
CA THR A 150 -0.92 -15.05 -24.71
C THR A 150 0.32 -15.84 -25.13
N VAL A 151 0.87 -16.65 -24.22
CA VAL A 151 2.02 -17.54 -24.46
C VAL A 151 1.60 -18.95 -24.04
N ASP A 152 1.74 -19.91 -24.96
CA ASP A 152 1.35 -21.32 -24.76
C ASP A 152 -0.13 -21.47 -24.30
N GLY A 153 -1.05 -20.68 -24.89
CA GLY A 153 -2.47 -20.70 -24.58
C GLY A 153 -2.84 -20.10 -23.18
N LYS A 154 -1.89 -19.47 -22.49
CA LYS A 154 -2.11 -18.79 -21.22
C LYS A 154 -1.82 -17.31 -21.35
N ASP A 155 -2.73 -16.49 -20.84
CA ASP A 155 -2.52 -15.04 -20.78
C ASP A 155 -1.50 -14.71 -19.69
N LYS A 156 -0.42 -14.08 -20.12
CA LYS A 156 0.64 -13.59 -19.22
C LYS A 156 0.69 -12.07 -19.27
N THR A 157 0.84 -11.46 -18.10
CA THR A 157 1.01 -10.01 -17.94
C THR A 157 2.49 -9.69 -17.83
N TYR A 158 2.97 -8.80 -18.68
CA TYR A 158 4.32 -8.27 -18.69
C TYR A 158 4.31 -6.80 -18.30
N GLN A 159 5.38 -6.35 -17.66
CA GLN A 159 5.57 -4.95 -17.31
C GLN A 159 6.86 -4.45 -17.91
N LYS A 160 6.81 -3.32 -18.61
CA LYS A 160 7.98 -2.56 -19.02
C LYS A 160 8.06 -1.34 -18.13
N ARG A 161 9.24 -1.08 -17.59
CA ARG A 161 9.51 0.04 -16.70
C ARG A 161 10.49 0.97 -17.40
N THR A 162 10.16 2.24 -17.49
CA THR A 162 10.99 3.28 -18.09
C THR A 162 11.04 4.47 -17.13
N PRO A 163 12.23 4.98 -16.76
CA PRO A 163 12.31 6.18 -15.92
C PRO A 163 11.44 7.31 -16.47
N VAL A 164 10.65 7.98 -15.60
CA VAL A 164 9.69 9.00 -16.04
C VAL A 164 10.38 10.09 -16.87
N SER A 165 11.61 10.48 -16.52
CA SER A 165 12.40 11.45 -17.28
C SER A 165 12.67 11.00 -18.72
N GLN A 166 13.01 9.72 -18.93
CA GLN A 166 13.26 9.18 -20.28
C GLN A 166 11.96 9.00 -21.05
N TYR A 167 10.89 8.57 -20.39
CA TYR A 167 9.58 8.42 -21.02
C TYR A 167 9.05 9.76 -21.52
N ALA A 168 9.18 10.83 -20.75
CA ALA A 168 8.77 12.17 -21.16
C ALA A 168 9.54 12.69 -22.39
N LEU A 169 10.85 12.41 -22.45
CA LEU A 169 11.69 12.75 -23.61
C LEU A 169 11.23 12.00 -24.87
N SER A 170 10.97 10.70 -24.76
CA SER A 170 10.53 9.87 -25.90
C SER A 170 9.14 10.30 -26.45
N GLN A 171 8.28 10.87 -25.61
CA GLN A 171 6.99 11.41 -26.06
C GLN A 171 7.18 12.77 -26.78
N ALA A 172 8.07 13.62 -26.27
CA ALA A 172 8.38 14.92 -26.90
C ALA A 172 9.01 14.77 -28.29
N GLU A 173 9.81 13.70 -28.51
CA GLU A 173 10.39 13.39 -29.82
C GLU A 173 9.38 12.78 -30.81
N SER A 174 8.26 12.23 -30.30
CA SER A 174 7.23 11.59 -31.13
C SER A 174 6.07 12.54 -31.54
N ASP A 175 5.96 13.69 -30.89
CA ASP A 175 5.01 14.74 -31.33
C ASP A 175 5.61 15.45 -32.55
N PRO A 176 4.92 15.40 -33.73
CA PRO A 176 5.39 16.17 -34.90
C PRO A 176 5.39 17.65 -34.54
N GLU A 177 6.51 18.35 -34.88
CA GLU A 177 6.54 19.80 -34.80
C GLU A 177 5.28 20.37 -35.49
N PRO A 178 4.61 21.37 -34.87
CA PRO A 178 3.51 22.05 -35.53
C PRO A 178 4.02 22.63 -36.84
N ASP A 179 3.32 22.28 -37.92
CA ASP A 179 3.63 22.75 -39.29
C ASP A 179 3.67 24.29 -39.25
N PRO A 180 4.77 24.94 -39.65
CA PRO A 180 4.90 26.40 -39.55
C PRO A 180 4.00 27.15 -40.58
N ASP A 181 3.13 26.47 -41.33
CA ASP A 181 2.40 27.04 -42.46
C ASP A 181 0.87 27.24 -42.25
N ASP A 182 0.35 27.18 -41.02
CA ASP A 182 -1.04 27.56 -40.73
C ASP A 182 -1.18 29.02 -40.31
N GLY A 183 -0.58 29.90 -41.06
CA GLY A 183 -0.64 31.35 -40.92
C GLY A 183 -1.01 32.07 -42.22
N GLU A 184 -2.27 31.93 -42.74
CA GLU A 184 -2.96 32.94 -43.56
C GLU A 184 -4.46 32.91 -43.32
#